data_e567bd60a4b099a039de1a4b12b147be
#
_entry.id   e567bd60a4b099a039de1a4b12b147be
#
_cell.length_a   1.000
_cell.length_b   1.000
_cell.length_c   1.000
_cell.angle_alpha   90.00
_cell.angle_beta   90.00
_cell.angle_gamma   90.00
#
_symmetry.space_group_name_H-M   'P 1'
#
loop_
_entity.id
_entity.type
_entity.pdbx_description
1 polymer ?
#
loop_
_entity_poly.entity_id
_entity_poly.type
_entity_poly.pdbx_seq_one_letter_code
_entity_poly.pdbx_strand_id
1 'polypeptide(L)'
;MKKLLITGTSGFVGSRAAKALCSQYELLTPSHQEFDITSPQAVETYIHHHRPQGIVHLAALSNTGYCEEHPDESMLVNVIGVEHLAAIAHRYETKFVFFSSDQVYNGNLELGPLTEDIAVSPENHYGRHKLLAEERALQLCPDCVALRATWMYDNPRDGMYTHPNFVTNIKKAIQQHTALHFATREYRGITWIDEVVNNLPHTLHLPGGVYNFGAENPLNTYETALAYLDILQCDSRDIILADPTRFAAHIRNISISMHKATEASNGNIQFHNTIEGLRIFEAKESNLSHMPL
;
A
#
# COMPACT_ATOMS: atom_id res chain seq x y z
N MET A 1 -8.48 17.11 -19.95
CA MET A 1 -8.18 15.87 -19.17
C MET A 1 -9.14 15.80 -17.99
N LYS A 2 -9.43 14.59 -17.48
CA LYS A 2 -10.20 14.45 -16.23
C LYS A 2 -9.36 14.96 -15.06
N LYS A 3 -9.99 15.67 -14.12
CA LYS A 3 -9.33 16.13 -12.88
C LYS A 3 -9.28 15.00 -11.87
N LEU A 4 -8.09 14.70 -11.35
CA LEU A 4 -7.88 13.69 -10.33
C LEU A 4 -7.21 14.33 -9.10
N LEU A 5 -7.87 14.26 -7.95
CA LEU A 5 -7.29 14.67 -6.68
C LEU A 5 -6.48 13.53 -6.10
N ILE A 6 -5.19 13.77 -5.83
CA ILE A 6 -4.31 12.81 -5.14
C ILE A 6 -3.83 13.45 -3.86
N THR A 7 -4.16 12.86 -2.72
CA THR A 7 -3.63 13.30 -1.42
C THR A 7 -2.38 12.52 -1.05
N GLY A 8 -1.53 13.05 -0.18
CA GLY A 8 -0.33 12.36 0.28
C GLY A 8 0.78 12.28 -0.77
N THR A 9 0.85 13.21 -1.70
CA THR A 9 1.83 13.22 -2.80
C THR A 9 3.28 13.47 -2.36
N SER A 10 3.51 13.90 -1.12
CA SER A 10 4.83 13.94 -0.49
C SER A 10 5.31 12.56 0.02
N GLY A 11 4.40 11.58 0.12
CA GLY A 11 4.69 10.24 0.62
C GLY A 11 5.26 9.30 -0.45
N PHE A 12 5.59 8.05 0.00
CA PHE A 12 6.21 7.02 -0.83
C PHE A 12 5.39 6.65 -2.07
N VAL A 13 4.11 6.34 -1.90
CA VAL A 13 3.20 6.00 -3.01
C VAL A 13 2.82 7.25 -3.79
N GLY A 14 2.42 8.30 -3.09
CA GLY A 14 1.84 9.50 -3.69
C GLY A 14 2.79 10.24 -4.61
N SER A 15 4.08 10.34 -4.29
CA SER A 15 5.07 10.99 -5.16
C SER A 15 5.24 10.26 -6.51
N ARG A 16 5.19 8.94 -6.49
CA ARG A 16 5.30 8.10 -7.69
C ARG A 16 4.01 8.13 -8.50
N ALA A 17 2.87 8.08 -7.82
CA ALA A 17 1.55 8.20 -8.46
C ALA A 17 1.39 9.55 -9.17
N ALA A 18 1.76 10.65 -8.53
CA ALA A 18 1.70 11.97 -9.14
C ALA A 18 2.57 12.05 -10.41
N LYS A 19 3.80 11.52 -10.36
CA LYS A 19 4.69 11.49 -11.54
C LYS A 19 4.15 10.64 -12.67
N ALA A 20 3.62 9.46 -12.38
CA ALA A 20 3.16 8.54 -13.42
C ALA A 20 1.83 8.97 -14.06
N LEU A 21 0.95 9.63 -13.30
CA LEU A 21 -0.39 9.97 -13.75
C LEU A 21 -0.52 11.37 -14.35
N CYS A 22 0.51 12.23 -14.26
CA CYS A 22 0.45 13.62 -14.75
C CYS A 22 0.25 13.75 -16.28
N SER A 23 0.57 12.72 -17.04
CA SER A 23 0.31 12.69 -18.49
C SER A 23 -1.11 12.28 -18.87
N GLN A 24 -1.85 11.64 -17.95
CA GLN A 24 -3.18 11.08 -18.19
C GLN A 24 -4.29 11.96 -17.58
N TYR A 25 -3.98 12.67 -16.49
CA TYR A 25 -4.94 13.46 -15.70
C TYR A 25 -4.45 14.89 -15.48
N GLU A 26 -5.40 15.82 -15.29
CA GLU A 26 -5.14 17.10 -14.65
C GLU A 26 -5.08 16.83 -13.15
N LEU A 27 -3.88 16.80 -12.58
CA LEU A 27 -3.68 16.43 -11.18
C LEU A 27 -3.90 17.61 -10.23
N LEU A 28 -4.68 17.36 -9.18
CA LEU A 28 -4.80 18.22 -8.01
C LEU A 28 -4.02 17.55 -6.88
N THR A 29 -2.91 18.16 -6.47
CA THR A 29 -1.97 17.59 -5.50
C THR A 29 -1.70 18.56 -4.35
N PRO A 30 -2.74 18.91 -3.55
CA PRO A 30 -2.58 19.89 -2.50
C PRO A 30 -1.64 19.41 -1.40
N SER A 31 -0.92 20.35 -0.81
CA SER A 31 -0.20 20.14 0.44
C SER A 31 -1.17 19.96 1.61
N HIS A 32 -0.66 19.45 2.74
CA HIS A 32 -1.46 19.33 3.96
C HIS A 32 -2.02 20.71 4.44
N GLN A 33 -1.27 21.78 4.23
CA GLN A 33 -1.70 23.13 4.62
C GLN A 33 -2.85 23.64 3.74
N GLU A 34 -2.91 23.24 2.47
CA GLU A 34 -3.98 23.64 1.54
C GLU A 34 -5.22 22.76 1.65
N PHE A 35 -5.04 21.53 2.11
CA PHE A 35 -6.09 20.51 2.15
C PHE A 35 -5.94 19.62 3.39
N ASP A 36 -6.43 20.11 4.51
CA ASP A 36 -6.48 19.36 5.76
C ASP A 36 -7.69 18.42 5.77
N ILE A 37 -7.44 17.11 5.62
CA ILE A 37 -8.49 16.09 5.62
C ILE A 37 -9.20 15.95 6.98
N THR A 38 -8.60 16.43 8.06
CA THR A 38 -9.21 16.40 9.40
C THR A 38 -10.26 17.51 9.60
N SER A 39 -10.31 18.50 8.68
CA SER A 39 -11.30 19.57 8.65
C SER A 39 -12.35 19.31 7.57
N PRO A 40 -13.60 18.97 7.93
CA PRO A 40 -14.66 18.75 6.93
C PRO A 40 -14.94 19.98 6.07
N GLN A 41 -14.79 21.20 6.63
CA GLN A 41 -14.95 22.45 5.91
C GLN A 41 -13.86 22.64 4.85
N ALA A 42 -12.60 22.31 5.16
CA ALA A 42 -11.49 22.40 4.20
C ALA A 42 -11.72 21.41 3.05
N VAL A 43 -12.10 20.15 3.38
CA VAL A 43 -12.42 19.11 2.39
C VAL A 43 -13.56 19.56 1.46
N GLU A 44 -14.68 20.05 2.03
CA GLU A 44 -15.82 20.48 1.23
C GLU A 44 -15.48 21.68 0.35
N THR A 45 -14.83 22.70 0.90
CA THR A 45 -14.43 23.91 0.15
C THR A 45 -13.55 23.55 -1.03
N TYR A 46 -12.55 22.71 -0.83
CA TYR A 46 -11.61 22.31 -1.87
C TYR A 46 -12.30 21.51 -2.99
N ILE A 47 -13.08 20.49 -2.63
CA ILE A 47 -13.80 19.65 -3.61
C ILE A 47 -14.86 20.45 -4.35
N HIS A 48 -15.57 21.33 -3.65
CA HIS A 48 -16.55 22.25 -4.28
C HIS A 48 -15.90 23.15 -5.33
N HIS A 49 -14.76 23.74 -5.02
CA HIS A 49 -14.04 24.64 -5.91
C HIS A 49 -13.45 23.93 -7.12
N HIS A 50 -12.76 22.81 -6.90
CA HIS A 50 -11.99 22.15 -7.95
C HIS A 50 -12.78 21.11 -8.77
N ARG A 51 -13.84 20.54 -8.21
CA ARG A 51 -14.72 19.54 -8.88
C ARG A 51 -13.94 18.36 -9.49
N PRO A 52 -13.11 17.65 -8.74
CA PRO A 52 -12.44 16.46 -9.26
C PRO A 52 -13.44 15.38 -9.66
N GLN A 53 -13.13 14.60 -10.72
CA GLN A 53 -13.94 13.45 -11.13
C GLN A 53 -13.54 12.18 -10.36
N GLY A 54 -12.38 12.19 -9.71
CA GLY A 54 -11.92 11.11 -8.85
C GLY A 54 -11.00 11.63 -7.75
N ILE A 55 -10.98 10.90 -6.64
CA ILE A 55 -10.11 11.13 -5.51
C ILE A 55 -9.34 9.83 -5.24
N VAL A 56 -8.01 9.89 -5.26
CA VAL A 56 -7.13 8.82 -4.79
C VAL A 56 -6.46 9.29 -3.50
N HIS A 57 -6.91 8.75 -2.38
CA HIS A 57 -6.45 9.16 -1.06
C HIS A 57 -5.33 8.23 -0.57
N LEU A 58 -4.10 8.77 -0.56
CA LEU A 58 -2.87 8.07 -0.16
C LEU A 58 -2.26 8.65 1.12
N ALA A 59 -2.80 9.76 1.64
CA ALA A 59 -2.36 10.34 2.90
C ALA A 59 -2.78 9.43 4.08
N ALA A 60 -1.84 9.08 4.93
CA ALA A 60 -2.09 8.27 6.12
C ALA A 60 -0.93 8.38 7.11
N LEU A 61 -1.21 8.15 8.39
CA LEU A 61 -0.21 7.76 9.36
C LEU A 61 -0.01 6.24 9.23
N SER A 62 1.07 5.80 8.55
CA SER A 62 1.27 4.40 8.18
C SER A 62 2.32 3.66 9.01
N ASN A 63 3.03 4.37 9.90
CA ASN A 63 3.96 3.74 10.83
C ASN A 63 3.16 3.07 11.96
N THR A 64 3.16 1.74 11.99
CA THR A 64 2.39 0.95 12.96
C THR A 64 2.82 1.22 14.40
N GLY A 65 4.13 1.38 14.67
CA GLY A 65 4.64 1.72 15.99
C GLY A 65 4.16 3.10 16.45
N TYR A 66 4.24 4.10 15.57
CA TYR A 66 3.71 5.43 15.86
C TYR A 66 2.20 5.41 16.17
N CYS A 67 1.42 4.63 15.42
CA CYS A 67 -0.01 4.49 15.67
C CYS A 67 -0.35 3.80 17.01
N GLU A 68 0.53 2.92 17.51
CA GLU A 68 0.39 2.34 18.84
C GLU A 68 0.66 3.37 19.95
N GLU A 69 1.65 4.24 19.75
CA GLU A 69 2.02 5.30 20.71
C GLU A 69 1.05 6.49 20.66
N HIS A 70 0.42 6.75 19.50
CA HIS A 70 -0.46 7.90 19.24
C HIS A 70 -1.80 7.47 18.62
N PRO A 71 -2.62 6.65 19.32
CA PRO A 71 -3.85 6.10 18.73
C PRO A 71 -4.90 7.16 18.38
N ASP A 72 -5.00 8.24 19.16
CA ASP A 72 -5.96 9.32 18.90
C ASP A 72 -5.62 10.10 17.62
N GLU A 73 -4.34 10.38 17.37
CA GLU A 73 -3.90 11.01 16.15
C GLU A 73 -4.09 10.10 14.94
N SER A 74 -3.78 8.81 15.10
CA SER A 74 -4.05 7.80 14.10
C SER A 74 -5.55 7.67 13.80
N MET A 75 -6.43 7.74 14.80
CA MET A 75 -7.87 7.77 14.62
C MET A 75 -8.31 9.00 13.82
N LEU A 76 -7.81 10.18 14.20
CA LEU A 76 -8.17 11.43 13.54
C LEU A 76 -7.80 11.43 12.03
N VAL A 77 -6.57 11.00 11.71
CA VAL A 77 -6.09 11.02 10.32
C VAL A 77 -6.61 9.83 9.52
N ASN A 78 -6.46 8.61 10.04
CA ASN A 78 -6.74 7.39 9.29
C ASN A 78 -8.22 6.99 9.24
N VAL A 79 -9.06 7.53 10.13
CA VAL A 79 -10.50 7.24 10.17
C VAL A 79 -11.31 8.48 9.87
N ILE A 80 -11.24 9.51 10.73
CA ILE A 80 -12.09 10.70 10.61
C ILE A 80 -11.81 11.46 9.31
N GLY A 81 -10.53 11.58 8.91
CA GLY A 81 -10.16 12.17 7.62
C GLY A 81 -10.75 11.41 6.43
N VAL A 82 -10.76 10.08 6.48
CA VAL A 82 -11.39 9.23 5.44
C VAL A 82 -12.91 9.39 5.42
N GLU A 83 -13.56 9.49 6.60
CA GLU A 83 -15.01 9.76 6.71
C GLU A 83 -15.39 11.10 6.04
N HIS A 84 -14.63 12.17 6.31
CA HIS A 84 -14.89 13.46 5.68
C HIS A 84 -14.80 13.36 4.15
N LEU A 85 -13.75 12.70 3.64
CA LEU A 85 -13.57 12.49 2.20
C LEU A 85 -14.71 11.66 1.61
N ALA A 86 -15.11 10.56 2.26
CA ALA A 86 -16.18 9.69 1.79
C ALA A 86 -17.53 10.43 1.72
N ALA A 87 -17.89 11.13 2.80
CA ALA A 87 -19.14 11.88 2.87
C ALA A 87 -19.24 12.98 1.77
N ILE A 88 -18.14 13.71 1.56
CA ILE A 88 -18.08 14.77 0.56
C ILE A 88 -18.00 14.19 -0.86
N ALA A 89 -17.22 13.12 -1.08
CA ALA A 89 -17.17 12.43 -2.37
C ALA A 89 -18.56 11.92 -2.80
N HIS A 90 -19.33 11.33 -1.88
CA HIS A 90 -20.70 10.90 -2.14
C HIS A 90 -21.61 12.08 -2.51
N ARG A 91 -21.55 13.19 -1.74
CA ARG A 91 -22.36 14.39 -2.02
C ARG A 91 -22.10 15.00 -3.39
N TYR A 92 -20.83 14.94 -3.85
CA TYR A 92 -20.42 15.53 -5.13
C TYR A 92 -20.33 14.51 -6.27
N GLU A 93 -20.80 13.28 -6.07
CA GLU A 93 -20.76 12.20 -7.05
C GLU A 93 -19.35 11.96 -7.61
N THR A 94 -18.34 12.11 -6.74
CA THR A 94 -16.92 11.95 -7.08
C THR A 94 -16.47 10.54 -6.73
N LYS A 95 -15.86 9.82 -7.67
CA LYS A 95 -15.30 8.48 -7.39
C LYS A 95 -14.22 8.58 -6.32
N PHE A 96 -14.35 7.81 -5.24
CA PHE A 96 -13.44 7.82 -4.12
C PHE A 96 -12.72 6.48 -3.96
N VAL A 97 -11.39 6.51 -4.03
CA VAL A 97 -10.51 5.37 -3.81
C VAL A 97 -9.54 5.73 -2.70
N PHE A 98 -9.38 4.86 -1.69
CA PHE A 98 -8.41 5.09 -0.63
C PHE A 98 -7.63 3.83 -0.26
N PHE A 99 -6.43 4.03 0.28
CA PHE A 99 -5.60 2.93 0.73
C PHE A 99 -5.96 2.52 2.15
N SER A 100 -6.50 1.32 2.26
CA SER A 100 -6.47 0.49 3.44
C SER A 100 -5.14 -0.27 3.50
N SER A 101 -5.06 -1.38 4.22
CA SER A 101 -3.81 -2.12 4.42
C SER A 101 -4.06 -3.60 4.65
N ASP A 102 -3.09 -4.44 4.29
CA ASP A 102 -2.99 -5.85 4.69
C ASP A 102 -2.97 -6.03 6.22
N GLN A 103 -2.68 -4.95 6.98
CA GLN A 103 -2.69 -4.99 8.45
C GLN A 103 -4.08 -5.21 9.05
N VAL A 104 -5.15 -5.10 8.27
CA VAL A 104 -6.50 -5.51 8.69
C VAL A 104 -6.58 -7.03 8.96
N TYR A 105 -5.70 -7.80 8.33
CA TYR A 105 -5.59 -9.25 8.56
C TYR A 105 -4.69 -9.64 9.72
N ASN A 106 -4.00 -8.69 10.35
CA ASN A 106 -3.09 -8.98 11.47
C ASN A 106 -3.86 -9.55 12.66
N GLY A 107 -3.42 -10.71 13.17
CA GLY A 107 -4.10 -11.42 14.26
C GLY A 107 -5.12 -12.48 13.79
N ASN A 108 -5.38 -12.60 12.47
CA ASN A 108 -6.19 -13.71 11.99
C ASN A 108 -5.43 -15.04 12.05
N LEU A 109 -6.16 -16.15 12.14
CA LEU A 109 -5.61 -17.51 12.24
C LEU A 109 -5.79 -18.34 10.95
N GLU A 110 -6.39 -17.74 9.92
CA GLU A 110 -6.61 -18.41 8.64
C GLU A 110 -5.27 -18.63 7.91
N LEU A 111 -5.17 -19.76 7.22
CA LEU A 111 -4.06 -20.02 6.33
C LEU A 111 -4.39 -19.43 4.96
N GLY A 112 -3.49 -18.58 4.44
CA GLY A 112 -3.73 -17.80 3.23
C GLY A 112 -3.50 -18.57 1.94
N PRO A 113 -3.75 -17.91 0.79
CA PRO A 113 -3.98 -16.46 0.65
C PRO A 113 -5.38 -16.02 1.12
N LEU A 114 -5.42 -14.85 1.77
CA LEU A 114 -6.63 -14.33 2.43
C LEU A 114 -7.51 -13.57 1.45
N THR A 115 -8.82 -13.83 1.50
CA THR A 115 -9.83 -13.10 0.74
C THR A 115 -10.42 -11.96 1.57
N GLU A 116 -11.13 -11.05 0.91
CA GLU A 116 -11.77 -9.90 1.57
C GLU A 116 -12.96 -10.28 2.46
N ASP A 117 -13.52 -11.48 2.25
CA ASP A 117 -14.75 -11.93 2.92
C ASP A 117 -14.52 -12.62 4.27
N ILE A 118 -13.26 -12.86 4.65
CA ILE A 118 -12.97 -13.47 5.95
C ILE A 118 -13.25 -12.48 7.09
N ALA A 119 -13.67 -13.00 8.24
CA ALA A 119 -13.79 -12.21 9.45
C ALA A 119 -12.40 -11.73 9.91
N VAL A 120 -12.26 -10.42 10.14
CA VAL A 120 -11.00 -9.80 10.55
C VAL A 120 -11.15 -9.13 11.92
N SER A 121 -10.10 -9.25 12.74
CA SER A 121 -10.01 -8.62 14.07
C SER A 121 -8.56 -8.18 14.32
N PRO A 122 -8.13 -7.06 13.72
CA PRO A 122 -6.74 -6.63 13.81
C PRO A 122 -6.30 -6.38 15.25
N GLU A 123 -5.10 -6.86 15.61
CA GLU A 123 -4.55 -6.73 16.96
C GLU A 123 -3.90 -5.37 17.23
N ASN A 124 -3.41 -4.67 16.18
CA ASN A 124 -2.76 -3.37 16.31
C ASN A 124 -3.70 -2.20 15.99
N HIS A 125 -3.42 -1.01 16.54
CA HIS A 125 -4.23 0.20 16.31
C HIS A 125 -4.31 0.58 14.84
N TYR A 126 -3.22 0.50 14.10
CA TYR A 126 -3.21 0.83 12.68
C TYR A 126 -4.19 -0.04 11.87
N GLY A 127 -4.14 -1.37 12.07
CA GLY A 127 -5.07 -2.30 11.41
C GLY A 127 -6.53 -2.06 11.80
N ARG A 128 -6.79 -1.84 13.10
CA ARG A 128 -8.14 -1.49 13.60
C ARG A 128 -8.67 -0.19 12.98
N HIS A 129 -7.82 0.85 12.89
CA HIS A 129 -8.22 2.12 12.27
C HIS A 129 -8.46 1.98 10.77
N LYS A 130 -7.64 1.20 10.05
CA LYS A 130 -7.89 0.94 8.63
C LYS A 130 -9.19 0.16 8.42
N LEU A 131 -9.47 -0.86 9.22
CA LEU A 131 -10.74 -1.60 9.16
C LEU A 131 -11.94 -0.69 9.45
N LEU A 132 -11.86 0.11 10.51
CA LEU A 132 -12.93 1.06 10.87
C LEU A 132 -13.16 2.10 9.77
N ALA A 133 -12.09 2.56 9.10
CA ALA A 133 -12.19 3.47 7.97
C ALA A 133 -12.90 2.81 6.76
N GLU A 134 -12.63 1.52 6.47
CA GLU A 134 -13.35 0.76 5.44
C GLU A 134 -14.86 0.74 5.73
N GLU A 135 -15.23 0.34 6.95
CA GLU A 135 -16.64 0.22 7.36
C GLU A 135 -17.38 1.56 7.24
N ARG A 136 -16.80 2.63 7.81
CA ARG A 136 -17.43 3.95 7.83
C ARG A 136 -17.46 4.62 6.46
N ALA A 137 -16.39 4.49 5.68
CA ALA A 137 -16.36 5.04 4.33
C ALA A 137 -17.42 4.41 3.43
N LEU A 138 -17.57 3.07 3.48
CA LEU A 138 -18.60 2.36 2.70
C LEU A 138 -20.04 2.68 3.15
N GLN A 139 -20.25 2.95 4.45
CA GLN A 139 -21.55 3.42 4.94
C GLN A 139 -21.90 4.81 4.40
N LEU A 140 -20.91 5.72 4.32
CA LEU A 140 -21.10 7.11 3.86
C LEU A 140 -21.10 7.26 2.35
N CYS A 141 -20.32 6.43 1.65
CA CYS A 141 -20.13 6.42 0.20
C CYS A 141 -20.11 4.96 -0.32
N PRO A 142 -21.25 4.35 -0.60
CA PRO A 142 -21.31 2.94 -1.02
C PRO A 142 -20.51 2.63 -2.29
N ASP A 143 -20.25 3.62 -3.16
CA ASP A 143 -19.43 3.48 -4.36
C ASP A 143 -17.92 3.72 -4.11
N CYS A 144 -17.49 3.97 -2.87
CA CYS A 144 -16.07 4.10 -2.59
C CYS A 144 -15.33 2.76 -2.68
N VAL A 145 -14.04 2.82 -2.96
CA VAL A 145 -13.15 1.66 -3.09
C VAL A 145 -12.07 1.74 -2.03
N ALA A 146 -12.01 0.75 -1.15
CA ALA A 146 -10.96 0.57 -0.16
C ALA A 146 -9.96 -0.48 -0.66
N LEU A 147 -8.68 -0.12 -0.75
CA LEU A 147 -7.61 -0.99 -1.22
C LEU A 147 -6.77 -1.50 -0.06
N ARG A 148 -6.86 -2.79 0.29
CA ARG A 148 -6.00 -3.45 1.28
C ARG A 148 -4.63 -3.69 0.67
N ALA A 149 -3.80 -2.65 0.71
CA ALA A 149 -2.50 -2.65 0.08
C ALA A 149 -1.47 -3.44 0.90
N THR A 150 -0.61 -4.20 0.21
CA THR A 150 0.49 -4.96 0.82
C THR A 150 1.71 -4.07 1.05
N TRP A 151 2.75 -4.61 1.69
CA TRP A 151 4.02 -3.91 1.88
C TRP A 151 4.70 -3.64 0.54
N MET A 152 5.20 -2.40 0.34
CA MET A 152 5.72 -1.95 -0.94
C MET A 152 7.22 -1.68 -0.87
N TYR A 153 7.90 -1.86 -2.00
CA TYR A 153 9.33 -1.58 -2.13
C TYR A 153 9.66 -0.77 -3.38
N ASP A 154 10.80 -0.10 -3.31
CA ASP A 154 11.49 0.59 -4.39
C ASP A 154 12.91 0.95 -3.97
N ASN A 155 13.78 1.23 -4.94
CA ASN A 155 15.01 1.94 -4.68
C ASN A 155 14.74 3.44 -4.45
N PRO A 156 15.66 4.17 -3.78
CA PRO A 156 15.61 5.62 -3.74
C PRO A 156 15.58 6.21 -5.16
N ARG A 157 14.70 7.20 -5.36
CA ARG A 157 14.59 7.95 -6.63
C ARG A 157 14.74 9.43 -6.33
N ASP A 158 15.46 10.15 -7.20
CA ASP A 158 15.69 11.58 -7.02
C ASP A 158 14.39 12.38 -6.93
N GLY A 159 14.34 13.25 -5.93
CA GLY A 159 13.19 14.09 -5.65
C GLY A 159 11.95 13.38 -5.09
N MET A 160 12.06 12.07 -4.72
CA MET A 160 10.96 11.31 -4.14
C MET A 160 11.29 10.79 -2.74
N TYR A 161 10.30 10.86 -1.87
CA TYR A 161 10.43 10.27 -0.54
C TYR A 161 10.59 8.75 -0.62
N THR A 162 11.55 8.21 0.11
CA THR A 162 11.77 6.76 0.25
C THR A 162 12.02 6.45 1.72
N HIS A 163 11.31 5.47 2.23
CA HIS A 163 11.56 4.88 3.56
C HIS A 163 12.31 3.55 3.42
N PRO A 164 12.97 3.07 4.49
CA PRO A 164 13.53 1.72 4.52
C PRO A 164 12.46 0.69 4.16
N ASN A 165 12.79 -0.20 3.23
CA ASN A 165 11.88 -1.25 2.76
C ASN A 165 12.65 -2.57 2.61
N PHE A 166 11.94 -3.64 2.24
CA PHE A 166 12.54 -4.97 2.12
C PHE A 166 13.81 -4.99 1.26
N VAL A 167 13.74 -4.40 0.07
CA VAL A 167 14.87 -4.35 -0.89
C VAL A 167 16.03 -3.53 -0.35
N THR A 168 15.75 -2.30 0.10
CA THR A 168 16.81 -1.38 0.59
C THR A 168 17.47 -1.91 1.85
N ASN A 169 16.73 -2.58 2.74
CA ASN A 169 17.28 -3.17 3.95
C ASN A 169 18.25 -4.32 3.62
N ILE A 170 17.88 -5.23 2.71
CA ILE A 170 18.75 -6.34 2.31
C ILE A 170 19.99 -5.81 1.57
N LYS A 171 19.83 -4.91 0.60
CA LYS A 171 20.98 -4.30 -0.11
C LYS A 171 21.94 -3.61 0.84
N LYS A 172 21.41 -2.87 1.82
CA LYS A 172 22.22 -2.23 2.86
C LYS A 172 22.97 -3.25 3.73
N ALA A 173 22.29 -4.31 4.13
CA ALA A 173 22.88 -5.38 4.93
C ALA A 173 24.02 -6.10 4.19
N ILE A 174 23.85 -6.36 2.89
CA ILE A 174 24.91 -6.92 2.03
C ILE A 174 26.14 -5.97 2.02
N GLN A 175 25.92 -4.68 1.77
CA GLN A 175 27.01 -3.68 1.72
C GLN A 175 27.75 -3.54 3.05
N GLN A 176 27.03 -3.64 4.18
CA GLN A 176 27.58 -3.46 5.53
C GLN A 176 27.99 -4.79 6.18
N HIS A 177 27.74 -5.91 5.54
CA HIS A 177 27.89 -7.26 6.07
C HIS A 177 27.27 -7.41 7.46
N THR A 178 26.02 -6.97 7.60
CA THR A 178 25.25 -6.99 8.85
C THR A 178 24.14 -8.01 8.79
N ALA A 179 23.92 -8.74 9.88
CA ALA A 179 22.87 -9.74 9.94
C ALA A 179 21.47 -9.10 9.95
N LEU A 180 20.53 -9.72 9.21
CA LEU A 180 19.10 -9.44 9.24
C LEU A 180 18.34 -10.69 9.65
N HIS A 181 17.40 -10.54 10.57
CA HIS A 181 16.54 -11.61 11.04
C HIS A 181 15.17 -11.54 10.38
N PHE A 182 14.75 -12.62 9.73
CA PHE A 182 13.45 -12.74 9.10
C PHE A 182 12.65 -13.88 9.75
N ALA A 183 11.36 -13.59 10.04
CA ALA A 183 10.48 -14.58 10.64
C ALA A 183 10.21 -15.74 9.68
N THR A 184 10.33 -16.97 10.17
CA THR A 184 9.98 -18.18 9.41
C THR A 184 8.48 -18.50 9.45
N ARG A 185 7.72 -17.75 10.26
CA ARG A 185 6.28 -17.93 10.49
C ARG A 185 5.47 -16.68 10.13
N GLU A 186 5.98 -15.83 9.23
CA GLU A 186 5.29 -14.67 8.68
C GLU A 186 5.13 -14.82 7.17
N TYR A 187 3.88 -14.75 6.70
CA TYR A 187 3.51 -14.79 5.29
C TYR A 187 2.87 -13.47 4.90
N ARG A 188 3.41 -12.84 3.86
CA ARG A 188 2.88 -11.56 3.34
C ARG A 188 3.34 -11.29 1.92
N GLY A 189 2.54 -10.55 1.18
CA GLY A 189 2.93 -9.98 -0.11
C GLY A 189 3.91 -8.80 0.06
N ILE A 190 4.85 -8.69 -0.88
CA ILE A 190 5.78 -7.56 -0.99
C ILE A 190 5.72 -7.08 -2.43
N THR A 191 5.25 -5.87 -2.66
CA THR A 191 4.84 -5.38 -3.98
C THR A 191 5.76 -4.29 -4.50
N TRP A 192 6.16 -4.39 -5.75
CA TRP A 192 6.87 -3.31 -6.42
C TRP A 192 5.95 -2.11 -6.63
N ILE A 193 6.41 -0.91 -6.24
CA ILE A 193 5.59 0.29 -6.25
C ILE A 193 5.12 0.70 -7.65
N ASP A 194 5.90 0.44 -8.72
CA ASP A 194 5.48 0.79 -10.07
C ASP A 194 4.25 -0.02 -10.50
N GLU A 195 4.10 -1.28 -10.04
CA GLU A 195 2.89 -2.07 -10.31
C GLU A 195 1.68 -1.49 -9.57
N VAL A 196 1.86 -1.05 -8.32
CA VAL A 196 0.82 -0.36 -7.56
C VAL A 196 0.33 0.87 -8.32
N VAL A 197 1.26 1.72 -8.75
CA VAL A 197 0.95 2.98 -9.45
C VAL A 197 0.30 2.74 -10.81
N ASN A 198 0.78 1.74 -11.57
CA ASN A 198 0.23 1.39 -12.88
C ASN A 198 -1.21 0.84 -12.79
N ASN A 199 -1.56 0.19 -11.69
CA ASN A 199 -2.91 -0.33 -11.44
C ASN A 199 -3.89 0.73 -10.89
N LEU A 200 -3.42 1.87 -10.36
CA LEU A 200 -4.28 2.91 -9.77
C LEU A 200 -5.40 3.42 -10.70
N PRO A 201 -5.16 3.74 -11.98
CA PRO A 201 -6.23 4.18 -12.88
C PRO A 201 -7.40 3.21 -13.00
N HIS A 202 -7.11 1.91 -12.95
CA HIS A 202 -8.12 0.86 -13.05
C HIS A 202 -9.01 0.78 -11.82
N THR A 203 -8.49 1.17 -10.65
CA THR A 203 -9.27 1.18 -9.39
C THR A 203 -10.40 2.21 -9.40
N LEU A 204 -10.30 3.28 -10.20
CA LEU A 204 -11.35 4.28 -10.37
C LEU A 204 -12.60 3.74 -11.07
N HIS A 205 -12.49 2.56 -11.68
CA HIS A 205 -13.58 1.89 -12.40
C HIS A 205 -14.13 0.67 -11.66
N LEU A 206 -13.57 0.32 -10.50
CA LEU A 206 -14.10 -0.78 -9.69
C LEU A 206 -15.46 -0.40 -9.09
N PRO A 207 -16.40 -1.36 -8.97
CA PRO A 207 -17.54 -1.21 -8.09
C PRO A 207 -17.14 -0.85 -6.66
N GLY A 208 -18.03 -0.17 -5.92
CA GLY A 208 -17.77 0.11 -4.51
C GLY A 208 -17.53 -1.16 -3.71
N GLY A 209 -16.59 -1.09 -2.76
CA GLY A 209 -16.24 -2.23 -1.91
C GLY A 209 -14.79 -2.26 -1.46
N VAL A 210 -14.45 -3.34 -0.77
CA VAL A 210 -13.08 -3.62 -0.30
C VAL A 210 -12.39 -4.58 -1.27
N TYR A 211 -11.12 -4.30 -1.58
CA TYR A 211 -10.31 -5.11 -2.49
C TYR A 211 -8.90 -5.27 -1.97
N ASN A 212 -8.36 -6.47 -2.02
CA ASN A 212 -6.94 -6.70 -1.87
C ASN A 212 -6.17 -6.06 -3.03
N PHE A 213 -4.97 -5.51 -2.75
CA PHE A 213 -4.23 -4.74 -3.74
C PHE A 213 -2.73 -4.88 -3.57
N GLY A 214 -2.12 -5.77 -4.34
CA GLY A 214 -0.67 -6.03 -4.29
C GLY A 214 -0.29 -7.44 -4.70
N ALA A 215 0.99 -7.77 -4.55
CA ALA A 215 1.54 -9.06 -4.93
C ALA A 215 1.12 -10.18 -3.99
N GLU A 216 0.75 -11.32 -4.54
CA GLU A 216 0.64 -12.58 -3.80
C GLU A 216 2.03 -13.15 -3.49
N ASN A 217 2.18 -13.86 -2.38
CA ASN A 217 3.43 -14.51 -2.00
C ASN A 217 3.18 -15.80 -1.23
N PRO A 218 3.53 -16.97 -1.78
CA PRO A 218 3.39 -18.24 -1.08
C PRO A 218 4.51 -18.52 -0.08
N LEU A 219 5.61 -17.74 -0.13
CA LEU A 219 6.79 -17.92 0.74
C LEU A 219 6.64 -17.11 2.04
N ASN A 220 7.23 -17.60 3.12
CA ASN A 220 7.40 -16.79 4.31
C ASN A 220 8.50 -15.71 4.09
N THR A 221 8.61 -14.74 5.02
CA THR A 221 9.54 -13.61 4.85
C THR A 221 11.01 -14.04 4.82
N TYR A 222 11.39 -15.11 5.53
CA TYR A 222 12.75 -15.66 5.48
C TYR A 222 13.06 -16.31 4.12
N GLU A 223 12.17 -17.16 3.62
CA GLU A 223 12.31 -17.77 2.28
C GLU A 223 12.32 -16.73 1.17
N THR A 224 11.48 -15.69 1.31
CA THR A 224 11.46 -14.54 0.38
C THR A 224 12.81 -13.81 0.36
N ALA A 225 13.45 -13.62 1.52
CA ALA A 225 14.75 -12.97 1.60
C ALA A 225 15.84 -13.81 0.94
N LEU A 226 15.83 -15.14 1.15
CA LEU A 226 16.77 -16.05 0.48
C LEU A 226 16.58 -16.06 -1.04
N ALA A 227 15.32 -16.11 -1.52
CA ALA A 227 15.02 -16.07 -2.94
C ALA A 227 15.45 -14.73 -3.57
N TYR A 228 15.40 -13.62 -2.81
CA TYR A 228 15.90 -12.34 -3.27
C TYR A 228 17.44 -12.31 -3.39
N LEU A 229 18.19 -12.96 -2.48
CA LEU A 229 19.65 -13.12 -2.66
C LEU A 229 19.98 -13.91 -3.94
N ASP A 230 19.20 -14.95 -4.25
CA ASP A 230 19.38 -15.70 -5.50
C ASP A 230 19.14 -14.83 -6.74
N ILE A 231 18.14 -13.95 -6.71
CA ILE A 231 17.88 -12.97 -7.78
C ILE A 231 19.06 -12.00 -7.94
N LEU A 232 19.64 -11.55 -6.83
CA LEU A 232 20.83 -10.67 -6.81
C LEU A 232 22.12 -11.41 -7.19
N GLN A 233 22.11 -12.73 -7.34
CA GLN A 233 23.28 -13.59 -7.53
C GLN A 233 24.33 -13.37 -6.43
N CYS A 234 23.88 -13.22 -5.18
CA CYS A 234 24.68 -12.86 -4.03
C CYS A 234 24.82 -14.07 -3.07
N ASP A 235 26.05 -14.43 -2.74
CA ASP A 235 26.35 -15.57 -1.86
C ASP A 235 26.26 -15.24 -0.35
N SER A 236 25.90 -13.98 0.02
CA SER A 236 25.82 -13.52 1.42
C SER A 236 24.63 -14.11 2.20
N ARG A 237 24.43 -15.45 2.12
CA ARG A 237 23.34 -16.13 2.86
C ARG A 237 23.56 -16.12 4.37
N ASP A 238 24.78 -15.98 4.81
CA ASP A 238 25.19 -15.89 6.22
C ASP A 238 24.66 -14.67 6.95
N ILE A 239 24.28 -13.61 6.21
CA ILE A 239 23.64 -12.42 6.79
C ILE A 239 22.12 -12.53 6.90
N ILE A 240 21.47 -13.48 6.24
CA ILE A 240 20.01 -13.70 6.31
C ILE A 240 19.75 -14.80 7.33
N LEU A 241 19.32 -14.42 8.52
CA LEU A 241 19.13 -15.32 9.64
C LEU A 241 17.63 -15.63 9.85
N ALA A 242 17.34 -16.92 10.04
CA ALA A 242 16.00 -17.36 10.39
C ALA A 242 15.65 -16.93 11.83
N ASP A 243 14.46 -16.37 12.02
CA ASP A 243 13.88 -16.14 13.33
C ASP A 243 12.63 -17.01 13.53
N PRO A 244 12.79 -18.21 14.12
CA PRO A 244 11.67 -19.10 14.40
C PRO A 244 10.88 -18.69 15.65
N THR A 245 11.39 -17.75 16.45
CA THR A 245 10.78 -17.31 17.71
C THR A 245 9.72 -16.23 17.47
N ARG A 246 9.91 -15.41 16.46
CA ARG A 246 8.93 -14.40 16.07
C ARG A 246 7.69 -15.08 15.50
N PHE A 247 6.55 -14.79 16.07
CA PHE A 247 5.27 -15.43 15.77
C PHE A 247 5.23 -16.95 16.10
N ALA A 248 6.01 -17.38 17.13
CA ALA A 248 6.08 -18.79 17.52
C ALA A 248 4.72 -19.34 18.02
N ALA A 249 3.94 -18.54 18.72
CA ALA A 249 2.63 -18.93 19.23
C ALA A 249 1.61 -19.13 18.09
N HIS A 250 1.57 -18.20 17.14
CA HIS A 250 0.66 -18.23 16.00
C HIS A 250 1.38 -17.79 14.73
N ILE A 251 1.07 -18.41 13.59
CA ILE A 251 1.53 -17.97 12.29
C ILE A 251 0.93 -16.58 12.03
N ARG A 252 1.77 -15.64 11.65
CA ARG A 252 1.31 -14.35 11.14
C ARG A 252 1.07 -14.46 9.64
N ASN A 253 -0.19 -14.61 9.27
CA ASN A 253 -0.57 -14.63 7.86
C ASN A 253 -1.33 -13.36 7.49
N ILE A 254 -0.74 -12.57 6.62
CA ILE A 254 -1.34 -11.40 5.97
C ILE A 254 -1.11 -11.45 4.46
N SER A 255 -0.87 -12.65 3.92
CA SER A 255 -0.81 -12.88 2.47
C SER A 255 -2.22 -12.80 1.88
N ILE A 256 -2.34 -12.15 0.75
CA ILE A 256 -3.64 -11.82 0.13
C ILE A 256 -3.90 -12.66 -1.11
N SER A 257 -5.19 -12.83 -1.46
CA SER A 257 -5.63 -13.28 -2.78
C SER A 257 -6.11 -12.07 -3.61
N MET A 258 -5.64 -11.99 -4.85
CA MET A 258 -6.01 -10.93 -5.80
C MET A 258 -7.25 -11.26 -6.65
N HIS A 259 -7.88 -12.41 -6.41
CA HIS A 259 -8.99 -12.92 -7.24
C HIS A 259 -10.09 -11.89 -7.45
N LYS A 260 -10.61 -11.28 -6.36
CA LYS A 260 -11.73 -10.31 -6.41
C LYS A 260 -11.40 -9.06 -7.23
N ALA A 261 -10.24 -8.46 -7.02
CA ALA A 261 -9.82 -7.25 -7.76
C ALA A 261 -9.60 -7.55 -9.24
N THR A 262 -9.00 -8.70 -9.56
CA THR A 262 -8.77 -9.15 -10.94
C THR A 262 -10.09 -9.39 -11.67
N GLU A 263 -11.03 -10.10 -11.05
CA GLU A 263 -12.35 -10.37 -11.60
C GLU A 263 -13.14 -9.06 -11.80
N ALA A 264 -13.27 -8.24 -10.75
CA ALA A 264 -14.04 -7.00 -10.80
C ALA A 264 -13.49 -5.97 -11.80
N SER A 265 -12.19 -6.02 -12.11
CA SER A 265 -11.55 -5.18 -13.11
C SER A 265 -11.53 -5.79 -14.53
N ASN A 266 -12.16 -6.95 -14.75
CA ASN A 266 -12.08 -7.73 -16.00
C ASN A 266 -10.61 -8.00 -16.41
N GLY A 267 -9.74 -8.30 -15.44
CA GLY A 267 -8.34 -8.60 -15.67
C GLY A 267 -7.43 -7.38 -15.89
N ASN A 268 -7.93 -6.15 -15.74
CA ASN A 268 -7.11 -4.94 -15.89
C ASN A 268 -6.21 -4.66 -14.68
N ILE A 269 -6.59 -5.14 -13.48
CA ILE A 269 -5.75 -5.07 -12.27
C ILE A 269 -5.03 -6.40 -12.14
N GLN A 270 -3.70 -6.36 -12.30
CA GLN A 270 -2.83 -7.52 -12.18
C GLN A 270 -1.51 -7.14 -11.52
N PHE A 271 -1.01 -8.04 -10.70
CA PHE A 271 0.30 -7.94 -10.07
C PHE A 271 1.07 -9.24 -10.34
N HIS A 272 2.35 -9.14 -10.58
CA HIS A 272 3.22 -10.30 -10.47
C HIS A 272 3.26 -10.78 -9.02
N ASN A 273 3.52 -12.07 -8.79
CA ASN A 273 3.82 -12.52 -7.43
C ASN A 273 5.12 -11.86 -6.93
N THR A 274 5.32 -11.85 -5.61
CA THR A 274 6.46 -11.16 -4.99
C THR A 274 7.82 -11.51 -5.64
N ILE A 275 8.07 -12.79 -5.92
CA ILE A 275 9.36 -13.23 -6.45
C ILE A 275 9.57 -12.78 -7.90
N GLU A 276 8.53 -12.86 -8.70
CA GLU A 276 8.58 -12.41 -10.09
C GLU A 276 8.71 -10.88 -10.16
N GLY A 277 7.95 -10.14 -9.33
CA GLY A 277 8.08 -8.69 -9.21
C GLY A 277 9.49 -8.24 -8.82
N LEU A 278 10.14 -8.93 -7.85
CA LEU A 278 11.53 -8.66 -7.47
C LEU A 278 12.51 -8.92 -8.63
N ARG A 279 12.30 -9.98 -9.42
CA ARG A 279 13.15 -10.30 -10.57
C ARG A 279 13.03 -9.24 -11.67
N ILE A 280 11.80 -8.83 -12.01
CA ILE A 280 11.55 -7.79 -13.01
C ILE A 280 12.14 -6.45 -12.57
N PHE A 281 11.96 -6.12 -11.29
CA PHE A 281 12.50 -4.91 -10.68
C PHE A 281 14.03 -4.85 -10.82
N GLU A 282 14.77 -5.90 -10.42
CA GLU A 282 16.24 -5.90 -10.52
C GLU A 282 16.73 -5.88 -11.98
N ALA A 283 16.05 -6.58 -12.88
CA ALA A 283 16.38 -6.51 -14.29
C ALA A 283 16.22 -5.09 -14.87
N LYS A 284 15.20 -4.34 -14.45
CA LYS A 284 14.98 -2.95 -14.86
C LYS A 284 16.06 -2.03 -14.29
N GLU A 285 16.39 -2.17 -13.00
CA GLU A 285 17.42 -1.36 -12.35
C GLU A 285 18.82 -1.59 -12.98
N SER A 286 19.16 -2.83 -13.31
CA SER A 286 20.41 -3.17 -13.99
C SER A 286 20.51 -2.53 -15.38
N ASN A 287 19.41 -2.49 -16.12
CA ASN A 287 19.38 -1.84 -17.45
C ASN A 287 19.54 -0.31 -17.33
N LEU A 288 18.97 0.32 -16.31
CA LEU A 288 19.11 1.77 -16.07
C LEU A 288 20.54 2.15 -15.69
N SER A 289 21.26 1.31 -14.95
CA SER A 289 22.66 1.55 -14.57
C SER A 289 23.66 1.40 -15.74
N HIS A 290 23.25 0.83 -16.86
CA HIS A 290 24.07 0.60 -18.07
C HIS A 290 23.74 1.58 -19.20
N MET A 291 22.78 2.51 -19.02
CA MET A 291 22.55 3.58 -20.00
C MET A 291 23.63 4.67 -19.84
N PRO A 292 24.39 5.02 -20.89
CA PRO A 292 25.31 6.15 -20.82
C PRO A 292 24.53 7.46 -20.60
N LEU A 293 25.08 8.31 -19.76
CA LEU A 293 24.61 9.68 -19.44
C LEU A 293 24.57 10.56 -20.69
#